data_1c72d933398f7500b77b9f314fbddfdc
#
_entry.id   1c72d933398f7500b77b9f314fbddfdc
#
_cell.length_a   1.000
_cell.length_b   1.000
_cell.length_c   1.000
_cell.angle_alpha   90.00
_cell.angle_beta   90.00
_cell.angle_gamma   90.00
#
_symmetry.space_group_name_H-M   'P 1'
#
loop_
_entity.id
_entity.type
_entity.pdbx_description
1 polymer ?
#
loop_
_entity_poly.entity_id
_entity_poly.type
_entity_poly.pdbx_seq_one_letter_code
_entity_poly.pdbx_strand_id
1 'polypeptide(L)'
;MKSVLGFIRVCGVFTTILLGVLSLAVLYPFAGRRIAHRVFMALRWVLLWIVGVKVSGPRFDKIGPGILMANHRSYLDVLFVPTSNLFTIVGKAEVKSWPLIGWAAKALGVLWVKRESKESRTKTRDNIIAAIKGGQTVVLFPEGTSWEGPQMLPLKPA
;
A
#
# COMPACT_ATOMS: atom_id res chain seq x y z
N MET A 1 30.98 -1.90 -11.26
CA MET A 1 29.92 -2.94 -11.26
C MET A 1 28.72 -2.63 -10.34
N LYS A 2 28.90 -2.31 -9.04
CA LYS A 2 27.77 -2.02 -8.12
C LYS A 2 26.91 -0.83 -8.54
N SER A 3 27.50 0.24 -9.06
CA SER A 3 26.79 1.44 -9.54
C SER A 3 25.94 1.18 -10.79
N VAL A 4 26.44 0.37 -11.73
CA VAL A 4 25.70 0.01 -12.96
C VAL A 4 24.48 -0.85 -12.62
N LEU A 5 24.65 -1.83 -11.75
CA LEU A 5 23.53 -2.66 -11.29
C LEU A 5 22.47 -1.83 -10.54
N GLY A 6 22.91 -0.87 -9.72
CA GLY A 6 22.01 0.06 -9.04
C GLY A 6 21.21 0.90 -10.04
N PHE A 7 21.84 1.44 -11.06
CA PHE A 7 21.17 2.20 -12.11
C PHE A 7 20.13 1.35 -12.88
N ILE A 8 20.52 0.12 -13.27
CA ILE A 8 19.59 -0.81 -13.94
C ILE A 8 18.37 -1.10 -13.08
N ARG A 9 18.55 -1.33 -11.77
CA ARG A 9 17.44 -1.56 -10.84
C ARG A 9 16.52 -0.35 -10.72
N VAL A 10 17.07 0.85 -10.62
CA VAL A 10 16.28 2.08 -10.58
C VAL A 10 15.46 2.24 -11.85
N CYS A 11 16.06 2.09 -13.02
CA CYS A 11 15.35 2.11 -14.30
C CYS A 11 14.24 1.04 -14.35
N GLY A 12 14.54 -0.18 -13.89
CA GLY A 12 13.57 -1.28 -13.83
C GLY A 12 12.38 -0.96 -12.94
N VAL A 13 12.60 -0.36 -11.77
CA VAL A 13 11.52 0.09 -10.87
C VAL A 13 10.64 1.13 -11.55
N PHE A 14 11.21 2.18 -12.13
CA PHE A 14 10.45 3.22 -12.82
C PHE A 14 9.64 2.66 -14.00
N THR A 15 10.27 1.83 -14.83
CA THR A 15 9.59 1.17 -15.95
C THR A 15 8.42 0.31 -15.48
N THR A 16 8.62 -0.47 -14.41
CA THR A 16 7.57 -1.34 -13.86
C THR A 16 6.41 -0.52 -13.33
N ILE A 17 6.67 0.57 -12.61
CA ILE A 17 5.62 1.47 -12.11
C ILE A 17 4.86 2.11 -13.28
N LEU A 18 5.58 2.61 -14.29
CA LEU A 18 4.97 3.22 -15.47
C LEU A 18 4.06 2.25 -16.21
N LEU A 19 4.55 1.04 -16.51
CA LEU A 19 3.75 0.00 -17.17
C LEU A 19 2.52 -0.39 -16.35
N GLY A 20 2.66 -0.44 -15.02
CA GLY A 20 1.55 -0.72 -14.14
C GLY A 20 0.47 0.36 -14.15
N VAL A 21 0.88 1.62 -14.12
CA VAL A 21 -0.07 2.74 -14.21
C VAL A 21 -0.77 2.76 -15.56
N LEU A 22 -0.03 2.55 -16.66
CA LEU A 22 -0.61 2.46 -18.00
C LEU A 22 -1.60 1.29 -18.11
N SER A 23 -1.23 0.12 -17.58
CA SER A 23 -2.13 -1.04 -17.54
C SER A 23 -3.40 -0.74 -16.75
N LEU A 24 -3.28 -0.07 -15.60
CA LEU A 24 -4.43 0.37 -14.82
C LEU A 24 -5.28 1.40 -15.56
N ALA A 25 -4.68 2.37 -16.22
CA ALA A 25 -5.40 3.39 -16.99
C ALA A 25 -6.27 2.77 -18.09
N VAL A 26 -5.75 1.74 -18.75
CA VAL A 26 -6.47 1.02 -19.83
C VAL A 26 -7.52 0.06 -19.27
N LEU A 27 -7.19 -0.72 -18.24
CA LEU A 27 -8.03 -1.85 -17.79
C LEU A 27 -9.03 -1.48 -16.70
N TYR A 28 -8.72 -0.49 -15.86
CA TYR A 28 -9.57 -0.12 -14.73
C TYR A 28 -11.00 0.31 -15.14
N PRO A 29 -11.20 1.09 -16.22
CA PRO A 29 -12.55 1.46 -16.65
C PRO A 29 -13.47 0.28 -16.96
N PHE A 30 -12.90 -0.85 -17.40
CA PHE A 30 -13.66 -2.04 -17.83
C PHE A 30 -13.87 -3.06 -16.70
N ALA A 31 -12.92 -3.20 -15.79
CA ALA A 31 -12.94 -4.25 -14.78
C ALA A 31 -12.80 -3.75 -13.33
N GLY A 32 -12.73 -2.44 -13.14
CA GLY A 32 -12.77 -1.79 -11.83
C GLY A 32 -11.70 -2.27 -10.84
N ARG A 33 -12.06 -2.30 -9.57
CA ARG A 33 -11.14 -2.65 -8.46
C ARG A 33 -10.49 -4.02 -8.59
N ARG A 34 -11.19 -5.01 -9.15
CA ARG A 34 -10.64 -6.37 -9.28
C ARG A 34 -9.38 -6.38 -10.14
N ILE A 35 -9.39 -5.64 -11.25
CA ILE A 35 -8.20 -5.56 -12.13
C ILE A 35 -7.09 -4.76 -11.48
N ALA A 36 -7.42 -3.68 -10.75
CA ALA A 36 -6.42 -2.90 -10.02
C ALA A 36 -5.63 -3.78 -9.04
N HIS A 37 -6.31 -4.62 -8.27
CA HIS A 37 -5.66 -5.57 -7.37
C HIS A 37 -4.80 -6.60 -8.09
N ARG A 38 -5.26 -7.16 -9.21
CA ARG A 38 -4.46 -8.13 -9.97
C ARG A 38 -3.21 -7.51 -10.57
N VAL A 39 -3.32 -6.32 -11.15
CA VAL A 39 -2.19 -5.57 -11.70
C VAL A 39 -1.20 -5.23 -10.58
N PHE A 40 -1.68 -4.72 -9.44
CA PHE A 40 -0.82 -4.44 -8.30
C PHE A 40 -0.08 -5.69 -7.81
N MET A 41 -0.76 -6.82 -7.69
CA MET A 41 -0.15 -8.08 -7.24
C MET A 41 0.93 -8.58 -8.21
N ALA A 42 0.72 -8.44 -9.52
CA ALA A 42 1.72 -8.79 -10.51
C ALA A 42 2.94 -7.87 -10.40
N LEU A 43 2.72 -6.55 -10.37
CA LEU A 43 3.79 -5.56 -10.23
C LEU A 43 4.58 -5.70 -8.94
N ARG A 44 3.92 -5.99 -7.84
CA ARG A 44 4.54 -6.23 -6.54
C ARG A 44 5.66 -7.27 -6.64
N TRP A 45 5.38 -8.42 -7.24
CA TRP A 45 6.37 -9.49 -7.38
C TRP A 45 7.55 -9.07 -8.25
N VAL A 46 7.29 -8.36 -9.35
CA VAL A 46 8.34 -7.82 -10.23
C VAL A 46 9.19 -6.80 -9.47
N LEU A 47 8.57 -5.86 -8.75
CA LEU A 47 9.29 -4.84 -7.98
C LEU A 47 10.17 -5.47 -6.88
N LEU A 48 9.63 -6.41 -6.11
CA LEU A 48 10.36 -7.11 -5.06
C LEU A 48 11.55 -7.89 -5.63
N TRP A 49 11.38 -8.51 -6.79
CA TRP A 49 12.45 -9.22 -7.48
C TRP A 49 13.55 -8.25 -7.96
N ILE A 50 13.19 -7.11 -8.58
CA ILE A 50 14.16 -6.10 -9.05
C ILE A 50 14.99 -5.55 -7.89
N VAL A 51 14.35 -5.22 -6.75
CA VAL A 51 15.09 -4.70 -5.58
C VAL A 51 15.80 -5.79 -4.79
N GLY A 52 15.56 -7.07 -5.11
CA GLY A 52 16.21 -8.20 -4.46
C GLY A 52 15.67 -8.53 -3.07
N VAL A 53 14.42 -8.17 -2.78
CA VAL A 53 13.76 -8.43 -1.50
C VAL A 53 13.04 -9.78 -1.53
N LYS A 54 13.34 -10.62 -0.55
CA LYS A 54 12.64 -11.89 -0.32
C LYS A 54 11.60 -11.72 0.79
N VAL A 55 10.37 -12.09 0.50
CA VAL A 55 9.27 -12.05 1.48
C VAL A 55 9.14 -13.42 2.10
N SER A 56 9.18 -13.47 3.44
CA SER A 56 8.91 -14.69 4.22
C SER A 56 7.88 -14.37 5.30
N GLY A 57 7.04 -15.31 5.64
CA GLY A 57 6.04 -15.13 6.70
C GLY A 57 4.78 -15.96 6.46
N PRO A 58 3.82 -15.84 7.38
CA PRO A 58 2.55 -16.55 7.26
C PRO A 58 1.75 -16.04 6.06
N ARG A 59 0.89 -16.91 5.55
CA ARG A 59 -0.04 -16.54 4.48
C ARG A 59 -1.17 -15.69 5.07
N PHE A 60 -1.46 -14.57 4.42
CA PHE A 60 -2.51 -13.64 4.85
C PHE A 60 -3.94 -14.08 4.45
N ASP A 61 -4.08 -15.10 3.62
CA ASP A 61 -5.37 -15.65 3.18
C ASP A 61 -6.22 -16.24 4.32
N LYS A 62 -5.60 -16.49 5.48
CA LYS A 62 -6.26 -17.00 6.69
C LYS A 62 -6.64 -15.90 7.71
N ILE A 63 -6.32 -14.64 7.43
CA ILE A 63 -6.65 -13.53 8.33
C ILE A 63 -8.08 -13.08 8.03
N GLY A 64 -8.93 -13.16 9.03
CA GLY A 64 -10.32 -12.66 8.96
C GLY A 64 -10.41 -11.13 9.03
N PRO A 65 -11.62 -10.57 8.94
CA PRO A 65 -11.86 -9.14 9.04
C PRO A 65 -11.34 -8.59 10.38
N GLY A 66 -10.67 -7.43 10.32
CA GLY A 66 -10.11 -6.81 11.52
C GLY A 66 -9.08 -5.75 11.19
N ILE A 67 -8.25 -5.41 12.18
CA ILE A 67 -7.14 -4.48 12.04
C ILE A 67 -5.83 -5.26 12.09
N LEU A 68 -5.01 -5.10 11.06
CA LEU A 68 -3.63 -5.58 11.01
C LEU A 68 -2.69 -4.40 11.21
N MET A 69 -1.94 -4.42 12.30
CA MET A 69 -0.93 -3.40 12.58
C MET A 69 0.44 -3.91 12.14
N ALA A 70 1.20 -3.09 11.45
CA ALA A 70 2.55 -3.39 10.99
C ALA A 70 3.49 -2.23 11.27
N ASN A 71 4.76 -2.53 11.48
CA ASN A 71 5.82 -1.53 11.57
C ASN A 71 6.00 -0.85 10.21
N HIS A 72 6.37 0.42 10.21
CA HIS A 72 6.64 1.17 8.99
C HIS A 72 8.13 1.49 8.87
N ARG A 73 8.86 0.59 8.21
CA ARG A 73 10.33 0.66 8.08
C ARG A 73 10.79 1.26 6.75
N SER A 74 9.96 1.12 5.72
CA SER A 74 10.32 1.53 4.36
C SER A 74 9.07 1.86 3.54
N TYR A 75 9.23 2.64 2.49
CA TYR A 75 8.19 2.80 1.45
C TYR A 75 7.84 1.48 0.76
N LEU A 76 8.71 0.47 0.85
CA LEU A 76 8.44 -0.87 0.31
C LEU A 76 7.39 -1.63 1.12
N ASP A 77 7.08 -1.22 2.36
CA ASP A 77 6.16 -1.95 3.23
C ASP A 77 4.76 -2.07 2.62
N VAL A 78 4.34 -1.09 1.83
CA VAL A 78 3.08 -1.16 1.10
C VAL A 78 3.02 -2.30 0.09
N LEU A 79 4.19 -2.77 -0.39
CA LEU A 79 4.28 -3.92 -1.29
C LEU A 79 4.14 -5.26 -0.55
N PHE A 80 4.32 -5.28 0.78
CA PHE A 80 4.13 -6.49 1.58
C PHE A 80 2.69 -6.71 1.98
N VAL A 81 1.89 -5.65 1.98
CA VAL A 81 0.47 -5.76 2.31
C VAL A 81 -0.25 -6.49 1.19
N PRO A 82 -1.01 -7.55 1.51
CA PRO A 82 -1.86 -8.18 0.52
C PRO A 82 -2.88 -7.18 0.03
N THR A 83 -3.03 -7.07 -1.27
CA THR A 83 -4.12 -6.31 -1.84
C THR A 83 -5.11 -7.28 -2.47
N SER A 84 -6.30 -7.29 -1.94
CA SER A 84 -7.45 -7.99 -2.47
C SER A 84 -8.69 -7.21 -2.07
N ASN A 85 -9.86 -7.62 -2.52
CA ASN A 85 -11.09 -7.01 -2.02
C ASN A 85 -11.27 -7.17 -0.49
N LEU A 86 -10.46 -8.04 0.13
CA LEU A 86 -10.48 -8.32 1.57
C LEU A 86 -9.52 -7.45 2.39
N PHE A 87 -8.65 -6.67 1.73
CA PHE A 87 -7.67 -5.82 2.41
C PHE A 87 -7.76 -4.38 1.92
N THR A 88 -7.57 -3.45 2.83
CA THR A 88 -7.34 -2.04 2.54
C THR A 88 -6.28 -1.47 3.46
N ILE A 89 -5.66 -0.35 3.06
CA ILE A 89 -4.59 0.31 3.80
C ILE A 89 -5.06 1.71 4.18
N VAL A 90 -4.66 2.18 5.35
CA VAL A 90 -4.81 3.60 5.69
C VAL A 90 -3.55 4.35 5.29
N GLY A 91 -3.71 5.30 4.37
CA GLY A 91 -2.66 6.15 3.84
C GLY A 91 -2.80 7.61 4.26
N LYS A 92 -1.69 8.35 4.27
CA LYS A 92 -1.65 9.78 4.54
C LYS A 92 -2.32 10.55 3.39
N ALA A 93 -3.18 11.53 3.72
CA ALA A 93 -4.00 12.25 2.73
C ALA A 93 -3.16 12.97 1.65
N GLU A 94 -1.94 13.41 1.98
CA GLU A 94 -1.05 14.09 1.06
C GLU A 94 -0.59 13.18 -0.11
N VAL A 95 -0.50 11.88 0.14
CA VAL A 95 -0.14 10.90 -0.91
C VAL A 95 -1.22 10.83 -2.00
N LYS A 96 -2.46 11.19 -1.68
CA LYS A 96 -3.56 11.24 -2.65
C LYS A 96 -3.28 12.19 -3.82
N SER A 97 -2.53 13.28 -3.57
CA SER A 97 -2.17 14.27 -4.59
C SER A 97 -0.93 13.91 -5.40
N TRP A 98 -0.22 12.84 -5.05
CA TRP A 98 0.97 12.43 -5.78
C TRP A 98 0.59 11.89 -7.17
N PRO A 99 1.25 12.38 -8.23
CA PRO A 99 1.00 11.90 -9.58
C PRO A 99 1.16 10.38 -9.65
N LEU A 100 0.32 9.71 -10.41
CA LEU A 100 0.31 8.26 -10.63
C LEU A 100 0.04 7.44 -9.38
N ILE A 101 0.78 7.67 -8.28
CA ILE A 101 0.67 6.90 -7.02
C ILE A 101 -0.68 7.16 -6.36
N GLY A 102 -1.10 8.42 -6.23
CA GLY A 102 -2.39 8.77 -5.63
C GLY A 102 -3.57 8.20 -6.40
N TRP A 103 -3.51 8.21 -7.73
CA TRP A 103 -4.52 7.59 -8.57
C TRP A 103 -4.56 6.06 -8.43
N ALA A 104 -3.40 5.40 -8.48
CA ALA A 104 -3.31 3.95 -8.28
C ALA A 104 -3.80 3.52 -6.90
N ALA A 105 -3.41 4.25 -5.85
CA ALA A 105 -3.86 4.00 -4.49
C ALA A 105 -5.38 4.20 -4.33
N LYS A 106 -5.96 5.19 -5.01
CA LYS A 106 -7.43 5.37 -5.07
C LYS A 106 -8.10 4.17 -5.75
N ALA A 107 -7.54 3.69 -6.86
CA ALA A 107 -8.05 2.51 -7.57
C ALA A 107 -8.00 1.24 -6.70
N LEU A 108 -6.99 1.12 -5.83
CA LEU A 108 -6.86 0.05 -4.84
C LEU A 108 -7.78 0.22 -3.62
N GLY A 109 -8.41 1.40 -3.46
CA GLY A 109 -9.34 1.69 -2.37
C GLY A 109 -8.66 2.00 -1.04
N VAL A 110 -7.51 2.64 -1.08
CA VAL A 110 -6.82 3.16 0.12
C VAL A 110 -7.72 4.14 0.87
N LEU A 111 -7.81 3.99 2.19
CA LEU A 111 -8.48 4.93 3.08
C LEU A 111 -7.52 6.06 3.43
N TRP A 112 -7.97 7.30 3.28
CA TRP A 112 -7.13 8.48 3.48
C TRP A 112 -7.38 9.14 4.83
N VAL A 113 -6.30 9.50 5.54
CA VAL A 113 -6.37 10.25 6.79
C VAL A 113 -5.53 11.52 6.72
N LYS A 114 -6.13 12.65 7.11
CA LYS A 114 -5.44 13.88 7.44
C LYS A 114 -5.32 13.96 8.96
N ARG A 115 -4.13 13.66 9.47
CA ARG A 115 -3.91 13.39 10.91
C ARG A 115 -4.09 14.62 11.79
N GLU A 116 -3.84 15.81 11.25
CA GLU A 116 -3.97 17.09 11.93
C GLU A 116 -5.45 17.48 12.16
N SER A 117 -6.38 16.89 11.40
CA SER A 117 -7.82 17.18 11.50
C SER A 117 -8.53 16.12 12.34
N LYS A 118 -9.14 16.53 13.45
CA LYS A 118 -10.00 15.69 14.29
C LYS A 118 -11.17 15.10 13.50
N GLU A 119 -11.79 15.91 12.67
CA GLU A 119 -12.89 15.50 11.80
C GLU A 119 -12.45 14.41 10.80
N SER A 120 -11.29 14.61 10.16
CA SER A 120 -10.73 13.61 9.23
C SER A 120 -10.40 12.29 9.94
N ARG A 121 -9.86 12.34 11.16
CA ARG A 121 -9.61 11.13 11.94
C ARG A 121 -10.90 10.39 12.27
N THR A 122 -11.94 11.11 12.72
CA THR A 122 -13.25 10.52 13.01
C THR A 122 -13.84 9.86 11.77
N LYS A 123 -13.84 10.56 10.63
CA LYS A 123 -14.31 9.99 9.35
C LYS A 123 -13.51 8.76 8.93
N THR A 124 -12.19 8.78 9.11
CA THR A 124 -11.34 7.64 8.78
C THR A 124 -11.66 6.45 9.69
N ARG A 125 -11.86 6.67 11.00
CA ARG A 125 -12.31 5.64 11.94
C ARG A 125 -13.62 5.01 11.49
N ASP A 126 -14.59 5.80 11.11
CA ASP A 126 -15.90 5.31 10.66
C ASP A 126 -15.76 4.50 9.36
N ASN A 127 -14.91 4.93 8.44
CA ASN A 127 -14.59 4.18 7.22
C ASN A 127 -13.87 2.85 7.54
N ILE A 128 -12.98 2.82 8.53
CA ILE A 128 -12.33 1.59 9.00
C ILE A 128 -13.38 0.62 9.55
N ILE A 129 -14.27 1.10 10.42
CA ILE A 129 -15.35 0.29 10.97
C ILE A 129 -16.25 -0.27 9.85
N ALA A 130 -16.61 0.55 8.88
CA ALA A 130 -17.41 0.13 7.74
C ALA A 130 -16.69 -0.93 6.90
N ALA A 131 -15.39 -0.77 6.64
CA ALA A 131 -14.58 -1.74 5.92
C ALA A 131 -14.53 -3.10 6.64
N ILE A 132 -14.32 -3.09 7.97
CA ILE A 132 -14.29 -4.32 8.79
C ILE A 132 -15.65 -5.01 8.79
N LYS A 133 -16.75 -4.25 8.97
CA LYS A 133 -18.12 -4.78 8.88
C LYS A 133 -18.43 -5.35 7.50
N GLY A 134 -17.82 -4.78 6.44
CA GLY A 134 -17.88 -5.30 5.07
C GLY A 134 -16.97 -6.50 4.79
N GLY A 135 -16.36 -7.10 5.82
CA GLY A 135 -15.52 -8.29 5.69
C GLY A 135 -14.07 -8.01 5.31
N GLN A 136 -13.59 -6.77 5.42
CA GLN A 136 -12.22 -6.41 5.07
C GLN A 136 -11.28 -6.40 6.28
N THR A 137 -10.01 -6.69 6.03
CA THR A 137 -8.90 -6.41 6.95
C THR A 137 -8.31 -5.05 6.61
N VAL A 138 -8.21 -4.17 7.60
CA VAL A 138 -7.61 -2.84 7.45
C VAL A 138 -6.18 -2.85 7.97
N VAL A 139 -5.23 -2.49 7.13
CA VAL A 139 -3.81 -2.43 7.51
C VAL A 139 -3.45 -1.02 7.94
N LEU A 140 -2.85 -0.92 9.10
CA LEU A 140 -2.39 0.33 9.71
C LEU A 140 -0.88 0.30 9.96
N PHE A 141 -0.25 1.42 9.71
CA PHE A 141 1.12 1.71 10.16
C PHE A 141 1.05 2.76 11.28
N PRO A 142 0.92 2.33 12.54
CA PRO A 142 0.61 3.24 13.65
C PRO A 142 1.74 4.22 13.98
N GLU A 143 2.97 3.93 13.56
CA GLU A 143 4.11 4.86 13.66
C GLU A 143 3.90 6.14 12.84
N GLY A 144 3.13 6.02 11.77
CA GLY A 144 2.71 7.16 10.96
C GLY A 144 3.75 7.76 10.02
N THR A 145 4.96 7.26 10.04
CA THR A 145 6.05 7.58 9.12
C THR A 145 6.98 6.38 9.04
N SER A 146 7.69 6.24 7.93
CA SER A 146 8.76 5.25 7.83
C SER A 146 9.97 5.67 8.66
N TRP A 147 10.61 4.71 9.31
CA TRP A 147 11.77 4.93 10.18
C TRP A 147 12.76 3.78 10.05
N GLU A 148 14.01 4.08 9.72
CA GLU A 148 15.08 3.10 9.51
C GLU A 148 15.88 2.76 10.77
N GLY A 149 15.65 3.49 11.87
CA GLY A 149 16.37 3.32 13.14
C GLY A 149 16.12 1.96 13.80
N PRO A 150 16.93 1.57 14.79
CA PRO A 150 16.87 0.26 15.43
C PRO A 150 15.61 0.07 16.30
N GLN A 151 14.99 1.16 16.74
CA GLN A 151 13.83 1.13 17.63
C GLN A 151 12.54 1.41 16.88
N MET A 152 11.44 0.86 17.39
CA MET A 152 10.11 1.20 16.91
C MET A 152 9.73 2.60 17.39
N LEU A 153 9.15 3.42 16.52
CA LEU A 153 8.64 4.73 16.90
C LEU A 153 7.42 4.62 17.81
N PRO A 154 7.17 5.63 18.68
CA PRO A 154 5.94 5.69 19.46
C PRO A 154 4.71 5.61 18.56
N LEU A 155 3.74 4.79 18.95
CA LEU A 155 2.48 4.66 18.25
C LEU A 155 1.68 5.96 18.39
N LYS A 156 1.21 6.49 17.28
CA LYS A 156 0.36 7.68 17.27
C LYS A 156 -1.09 7.31 17.53
N PRO A 157 -1.82 8.06 18.38
CA PRO A 157 -3.24 7.84 18.56
C PRO A 157 -3.98 8.03 17.22
N ALA A 158 -4.96 7.18 16.99
CA ALA A 158 -5.82 7.21 15.82
C ALA A 158 -6.83 8.38 15.87
#